data_6988a671569b7a169c21bf7f378c3992
#
_entry.id   6988a671569b7a169c21bf7f378c3992
#
_cell.length_a   1.000
_cell.length_b   1.000
_cell.length_c   1.000
_cell.angle_alpha   90.00
_cell.angle_beta   90.00
_cell.angle_gamma   90.00
#
_symmetry.space_group_name_H-M   'P 1'
#
loop_
_entity.id
_entity.type
_entity.pdbx_description
1 polymer ?
#
loop_
_entity_poly.entity_id
_entity_poly.type
_entity_poly.pdbx_seq_one_letter_code
_entity_poly.pdbx_strand_id
1 'polypeptide(L)'
;MISFIETNRKESIRKDEFHIIVPSVGSKQELFSKLAEMLHFPYLGYNWDALIELLRDFYWIDTKKIIIEHTDISRLPISDLKTYIEITIIVCKFWEEYENHDVHFLFPASEYEIIRNFVSRDISFGDCSSLICPESSLYKD
;
A
#
# COMPACT_ATOMS: atom_id res chain seq x y z
N MET A 1 -4.72 0.06 6.30
CA MET A 1 -5.51 -1.06 5.76
C MET A 1 -5.02 -1.44 4.37
N ILE A 2 -4.90 -2.73 4.12
CA ILE A 2 -4.51 -3.22 2.80
C ILE A 2 -5.75 -3.79 2.13
N SER A 3 -6.02 -3.33 0.91
CA SER A 3 -7.21 -3.75 0.18
C SER A 3 -6.87 -4.04 -1.27
N PHE A 4 -7.73 -4.81 -1.93
CA PHE A 4 -7.54 -5.20 -3.33
C PHE A 4 -8.73 -4.69 -4.12
N ILE A 5 -8.45 -4.01 -5.23
CA ILE A 5 -9.47 -3.32 -6.00
C ILE A 5 -9.40 -3.69 -7.47
N GLU A 6 -10.50 -3.42 -8.18
CA GLU A 6 -10.52 -3.50 -9.62
C GLU A 6 -9.77 -2.32 -10.20
N THR A 7 -8.86 -2.59 -11.14
CA THR A 7 -8.05 -1.54 -11.72
C THR A 7 -8.84 -0.60 -12.65
N ASN A 8 -9.98 -1.06 -13.15
CA ASN A 8 -10.80 -0.27 -14.06
C ASN A 8 -11.93 0.48 -13.40
N ARG A 9 -12.02 0.43 -12.10
CA ARG A 9 -13.10 1.12 -11.42
C ARG A 9 -12.95 2.63 -11.59
N LYS A 10 -14.07 3.30 -11.70
CA LYS A 10 -14.10 4.75 -11.74
C LYS A 10 -14.53 5.25 -10.39
N GLU A 11 -13.67 6.00 -9.76
CA GLU A 11 -13.96 6.52 -8.44
C GLU A 11 -13.38 7.92 -8.32
N SER A 12 -14.19 8.82 -7.83
CA SER A 12 -13.76 10.20 -7.66
C SER A 12 -12.81 10.32 -6.48
N ILE A 13 -11.74 11.06 -6.67
CA ILE A 13 -10.82 11.40 -5.58
C ILE A 13 -11.50 12.47 -4.73
N ARG A 14 -11.60 12.20 -3.44
CA ARG A 14 -12.28 13.11 -2.51
C ARG A 14 -11.30 14.16 -2.00
N LYS A 15 -11.83 15.34 -1.72
CA LYS A 15 -10.98 16.44 -1.24
C LYS A 15 -10.42 16.24 0.15
N ASP A 16 -11.08 15.41 0.96
CA ASP A 16 -10.65 15.13 2.32
C ASP A 16 -9.68 13.94 2.39
N GLU A 17 -9.20 13.50 1.24
CA GLU A 17 -8.27 12.37 1.15
C GLU A 17 -7.02 12.77 0.38
N PHE A 18 -5.90 12.28 0.82
CA PHE A 18 -4.65 12.38 0.08
C PHE A 18 -4.50 11.07 -0.68
N HIS A 19 -4.91 11.07 -1.93
CA HIS A 19 -5.00 9.85 -2.73
C HIS A 19 -3.98 9.91 -3.87
N ILE A 20 -3.05 8.98 -3.89
CA ILE A 20 -2.09 8.87 -4.99
C ILE A 20 -2.30 7.55 -5.71
N ILE A 21 -1.94 7.53 -6.99
CA ILE A 21 -2.00 6.33 -7.81
C ILE A 21 -0.60 6.09 -8.37
N VAL A 22 0.06 5.09 -7.81
CA VAL A 22 1.42 4.74 -8.21
C VAL A 22 1.35 3.98 -9.53
N PRO A 23 2.06 4.45 -10.56
CA PRO A 23 2.05 3.74 -11.86
C PRO A 23 2.84 2.45 -11.78
N SER A 24 2.78 1.69 -12.86
CA SER A 24 3.57 0.46 -12.97
C SER A 24 5.05 0.79 -12.87
N VAL A 25 5.75 0.11 -11.99
CA VAL A 25 7.19 0.30 -11.80
C VAL A 25 7.89 -1.05 -11.92
N GLY A 26 9.10 -1.03 -12.46
CA GLY A 26 9.85 -2.25 -12.72
C GLY A 26 11.05 -2.47 -11.82
N SER A 27 11.31 -1.56 -10.89
CA SER A 27 12.45 -1.70 -9.98
C SER A 27 12.16 -1.04 -8.65
N LYS A 28 12.92 -1.43 -7.65
CA LYS A 28 12.86 -0.82 -6.32
C LYS A 28 13.13 0.69 -6.41
N GLN A 29 14.10 1.10 -7.19
CA GLN A 29 14.43 2.50 -7.34
C GLN A 29 13.27 3.30 -7.93
N GLU A 30 12.62 2.75 -8.95
CA GLU A 30 11.45 3.41 -9.52
C GLU A 30 10.33 3.54 -8.50
N LEU A 31 10.11 2.48 -7.73
CA LEU A 31 9.07 2.51 -6.69
C LEU A 31 9.36 3.61 -5.67
N PHE A 32 10.59 3.67 -5.17
CA PHE A 32 10.98 4.70 -4.20
C PHE A 32 10.83 6.09 -4.78
N SER A 33 11.28 6.29 -6.04
CA SER A 33 11.19 7.59 -6.69
C SER A 33 9.74 8.03 -6.84
N LYS A 34 8.85 7.12 -7.23
CA LYS A 34 7.45 7.46 -7.42
C LYS A 34 6.75 7.76 -6.10
N LEU A 35 7.02 6.96 -5.09
CA LEU A 35 6.45 7.22 -3.77
C LEU A 35 6.95 8.57 -3.22
N ALA A 36 8.23 8.84 -3.35
CA ALA A 36 8.81 10.10 -2.87
C ALA A 36 8.20 11.30 -3.58
N GLU A 37 8.06 11.21 -4.90
CA GLU A 37 7.47 12.28 -5.69
C GLU A 37 6.00 12.51 -5.32
N MET A 38 5.22 11.45 -5.29
CA MET A 38 3.77 11.55 -5.12
C MET A 38 3.35 11.81 -3.70
N LEU A 39 4.09 11.30 -2.72
CA LEU A 39 3.81 11.51 -1.30
C LEU A 39 4.58 12.71 -0.73
N HIS A 40 5.36 13.39 -1.57
CA HIS A 40 6.11 14.58 -1.17
C HIS A 40 7.08 14.31 -0.02
N PHE A 41 7.84 13.23 -0.11
CA PHE A 41 8.79 12.89 0.94
C PHE A 41 9.75 14.04 1.20
N PRO A 42 10.02 14.37 2.46
CA PRO A 42 10.93 15.46 2.81
C PRO A 42 12.39 15.15 2.49
N TYR A 43 12.73 13.87 2.34
CA TYR A 43 14.05 13.45 1.87
C TYR A 43 13.89 12.13 1.11
N LEU A 44 14.95 11.71 0.43
CA LEU A 44 14.91 10.54 -0.41
C LEU A 44 15.98 9.54 0.06
N GLY A 45 15.55 8.40 0.55
CA GLY A 45 16.42 7.30 0.91
C GLY A 45 16.03 6.08 0.09
N TYR A 46 17.01 5.49 -0.60
CA TYR A 46 16.72 4.35 -1.48
C TYR A 46 16.91 3.01 -0.77
N ASN A 47 16.47 2.92 0.47
CA ASN A 47 16.50 1.66 1.19
C ASN A 47 15.18 1.45 1.93
N TRP A 48 14.90 0.20 2.24
CA TRP A 48 13.63 -0.17 2.85
C TRP A 48 13.42 0.44 4.23
N ASP A 49 14.50 0.59 5.00
CA ASP A 49 14.39 1.16 6.35
C ASP A 49 13.96 2.62 6.29
N ALA A 50 14.52 3.39 5.35
CA ALA A 50 14.11 4.77 5.16
C ALA A 50 12.65 4.85 4.73
N LEU A 51 12.21 3.93 3.87
CA LEU A 51 10.82 3.90 3.44
C LEU A 51 9.89 3.64 4.62
N ILE A 52 10.22 2.67 5.48
CA ILE A 52 9.41 2.39 6.65
C ILE A 52 9.29 3.63 7.53
N GLU A 53 10.40 4.32 7.77
CA GLU A 53 10.38 5.51 8.60
C GLU A 53 9.46 6.60 8.04
N LEU A 54 9.57 6.83 6.73
CA LEU A 54 8.76 7.87 6.09
C LEU A 54 7.27 7.51 6.11
N LEU A 55 6.94 6.26 5.83
CA LEU A 55 5.55 5.81 5.80
C LEU A 55 4.93 5.75 7.20
N ARG A 56 5.72 5.73 8.24
CA ARG A 56 5.22 5.77 9.60
C ARG A 56 5.29 7.16 10.21
N ASP A 57 5.61 8.16 9.42
CA ASP A 57 5.73 9.52 9.91
C ASP A 57 4.63 10.42 9.35
N PHE A 58 4.70 10.74 8.08
CA PHE A 58 3.72 11.58 7.38
C PHE A 58 3.44 12.92 8.07
N TYR A 59 4.41 13.44 8.87
CA TYR A 59 4.19 14.68 9.59
C TYR A 59 3.93 15.87 8.67
N TRP A 60 4.37 15.76 7.42
CA TRP A 60 4.24 16.83 6.42
C TRP A 60 2.90 16.77 5.67
N ILE A 61 2.06 15.77 5.95
CA ILE A 61 0.75 15.64 5.32
C ILE A 61 -0.32 15.97 6.35
N ASP A 62 -1.11 17.00 6.07
CA ASP A 62 -2.15 17.44 6.99
C ASP A 62 -3.42 16.60 6.92
N THR A 63 -3.68 16.01 5.76
CA THR A 63 -4.88 15.22 5.55
C THR A 63 -4.82 13.94 6.37
N LYS A 64 -5.90 13.62 7.06
CA LYS A 64 -5.92 12.42 7.89
C LYS A 64 -5.88 11.15 7.06
N LYS A 65 -6.73 11.06 6.04
CA LYS A 65 -6.83 9.84 5.23
C LYS A 65 -5.85 9.88 4.07
N ILE A 66 -5.00 8.87 4.02
CA ILE A 66 -3.97 8.74 2.97
C ILE A 66 -4.21 7.43 2.26
N ILE A 67 -4.39 7.49 0.94
CA ILE A 67 -4.64 6.32 0.11
C ILE A 67 -3.52 6.19 -0.90
N ILE A 68 -2.84 5.05 -0.87
CA ILE A 68 -1.75 4.74 -1.78
C ILE A 68 -2.22 3.58 -2.66
N GLU A 69 -2.67 3.92 -3.84
CA GLU A 69 -3.21 2.96 -4.79
C GLU A 69 -2.12 2.57 -5.79
N HIS A 70 -2.11 1.31 -6.21
CA HIS A 70 -1.10 0.80 -7.15
C HIS A 70 -1.81 0.34 -8.42
N THR A 71 -1.36 0.86 -9.55
CA THR A 71 -1.91 0.48 -10.86
C THR A 71 -1.51 -0.96 -11.20
N ASP A 72 -0.24 -1.29 -10.95
CA ASP A 72 0.31 -2.60 -11.30
C ASP A 72 1.62 -2.79 -10.57
N ILE A 73 1.81 -3.94 -9.94
CA ILE A 73 3.04 -4.25 -9.22
C ILE A 73 3.71 -5.50 -9.80
N SER A 74 3.18 -6.01 -10.91
CA SER A 74 3.66 -7.29 -11.46
C SER A 74 5.06 -7.22 -12.06
N ARG A 75 5.54 -6.02 -12.37
CA ARG A 75 6.86 -5.83 -12.96
C ARG A 75 7.99 -5.75 -11.92
N LEU A 76 7.67 -5.62 -10.65
CA LEU A 76 8.69 -5.63 -9.60
C LEU A 76 9.30 -7.03 -9.48
N PRO A 77 10.62 -7.11 -9.27
CA PRO A 77 11.21 -8.41 -8.91
C PRO A 77 10.51 -8.99 -7.69
N ILE A 78 10.35 -10.31 -7.69
CA ILE A 78 9.51 -10.96 -6.69
C ILE A 78 10.02 -10.72 -5.26
N SER A 79 11.33 -10.66 -5.06
CA SER A 79 11.90 -10.41 -3.74
C SER A 79 11.61 -8.99 -3.26
N ASP A 80 11.64 -8.02 -4.17
CA ASP A 80 11.31 -6.64 -3.83
C ASP A 80 9.83 -6.49 -3.56
N LEU A 81 9.00 -7.16 -4.35
CA LEU A 81 7.56 -7.13 -4.12
C LEU A 81 7.22 -7.68 -2.74
N LYS A 82 7.82 -8.81 -2.39
CA LYS A 82 7.58 -9.41 -1.07
C LYS A 82 7.96 -8.45 0.05
N THR A 83 9.14 -7.83 -0.06
CA THR A 83 9.61 -6.89 0.95
C THR A 83 8.67 -5.69 1.06
N TYR A 84 8.24 -5.16 -0.08
CA TYR A 84 7.33 -4.03 -0.09
C TYR A 84 6.00 -4.38 0.59
N ILE A 85 5.45 -5.55 0.29
CA ILE A 85 4.19 -5.98 0.93
C ILE A 85 4.36 -6.10 2.44
N GLU A 86 5.48 -6.68 2.89
CA GLU A 86 5.75 -6.78 4.32
C GLU A 86 5.81 -5.39 4.97
N ILE A 87 6.42 -4.44 4.28
CA ILE A 87 6.48 -3.06 4.77
C ILE A 87 5.09 -2.43 4.87
N THR A 88 4.25 -2.63 3.87
CA THR A 88 2.89 -2.07 3.93
C THR A 88 2.10 -2.65 5.10
N ILE A 89 2.33 -3.92 5.43
CA ILE A 89 1.68 -4.53 6.59
C ILE A 89 2.18 -3.89 7.89
N ILE A 90 3.48 -3.70 8.01
CA ILE A 90 4.07 -3.03 9.19
C ILE A 90 3.50 -1.64 9.36
N VAL A 91 3.42 -0.89 8.27
CA VAL A 91 2.92 0.48 8.29
C VAL A 91 1.44 0.52 8.68
N CYS A 92 0.64 -0.38 8.14
CA CYS A 92 -0.78 -0.43 8.49
C CYS A 92 -0.99 -0.74 9.97
N LYS A 93 -0.22 -1.68 10.51
CA LYS A 93 -0.31 -2.02 11.93
C LYS A 93 0.08 -0.83 12.80
N PHE A 94 1.08 -0.08 12.37
CA PHE A 94 1.50 1.11 13.10
C PHE A 94 0.35 2.12 13.18
N TRP A 95 -0.29 2.43 12.05
CA TRP A 95 -1.35 3.42 12.02
C TRP A 95 -2.66 2.95 12.64
N GLU A 96 -2.82 1.67 12.87
CA GLU A 96 -3.96 1.17 13.66
C GLU A 96 -3.88 1.62 15.11
N GLU A 97 -2.66 1.84 15.61
CA GLU A 97 -2.44 2.28 16.99
C GLU A 97 -2.38 3.79 17.14
N TYR A 98 -2.13 4.51 16.08
CA TYR A 98 -1.97 5.95 16.10
C TYR A 98 -3.02 6.60 15.21
N GLU A 99 -3.75 7.54 15.75
CA GLU A 99 -4.90 8.13 15.09
C GLU A 99 -4.61 9.36 14.23
N ASN A 100 -3.34 9.73 14.09
CA ASN A 100 -2.96 10.91 13.30
C ASN A 100 -3.31 10.74 11.82
N HIS A 101 -3.18 9.53 11.31
CA HIS A 101 -3.50 9.22 9.92
C HIS A 101 -4.21 7.89 9.81
N ASP A 102 -5.05 7.80 8.80
CA ASP A 102 -5.74 6.59 8.41
C ASP A 102 -5.18 6.19 7.04
N VAL A 103 -4.27 5.21 7.03
CA VAL A 103 -3.46 4.89 5.85
C VAL A 103 -3.97 3.62 5.18
N HIS A 104 -4.20 3.71 3.90
CA HIS A 104 -4.71 2.60 3.09
C HIS A 104 -3.79 2.32 1.92
N PHE A 105 -3.46 1.05 1.72
CA PHE A 105 -2.72 0.59 0.56
C PHE A 105 -3.67 -0.23 -0.30
N LEU A 106 -3.84 0.17 -1.56
CA LEU A 106 -4.72 -0.53 -2.49
C LEU A 106 -3.89 -1.19 -3.58
N PHE A 107 -4.14 -2.47 -3.80
CA PHE A 107 -3.43 -3.24 -4.81
C PHE A 107 -4.42 -3.78 -5.84
N PRO A 108 -3.98 -4.04 -7.09
CA PRO A 108 -4.87 -4.63 -8.08
C PRO A 108 -5.37 -6.00 -7.60
N ALA A 109 -6.65 -6.25 -7.81
CA ALA A 109 -7.25 -7.53 -7.44
C ALA A 109 -6.56 -8.71 -8.13
N SER A 110 -6.02 -8.47 -9.33
CA SER A 110 -5.30 -9.50 -10.08
C SER A 110 -4.06 -10.01 -9.36
N GLU A 111 -3.52 -9.23 -8.41
CA GLU A 111 -2.32 -9.61 -7.66
C GLU A 111 -2.62 -10.27 -6.32
N TYR A 112 -3.88 -10.48 -6.02
CA TYR A 112 -4.29 -10.98 -4.71
C TYR A 112 -3.63 -12.31 -4.36
N GLU A 113 -3.66 -13.27 -5.28
CA GLU A 113 -3.12 -14.60 -4.99
C GLU A 113 -1.61 -14.57 -4.72
N ILE A 114 -0.89 -13.78 -5.50
CA ILE A 114 0.56 -13.66 -5.33
C ILE A 114 0.88 -13.02 -3.98
N ILE A 115 0.20 -11.94 -3.67
CA ILE A 115 0.45 -11.22 -2.42
C ILE A 115 0.08 -12.08 -1.22
N ARG A 116 -1.04 -12.77 -1.29
CA ARG A 116 -1.50 -13.64 -0.23
C ARG A 116 -0.48 -14.72 0.12
N ASN A 117 0.23 -15.22 -0.89
CA ASN A 117 1.23 -16.26 -0.67
C ASN A 117 2.47 -15.77 0.06
N PHE A 118 2.66 -14.45 0.15
CA PHE A 118 3.81 -13.87 0.84
C PHE A 118 3.57 -13.67 2.33
N VAL A 119 2.33 -13.70 2.77
CA VAL A 119 2.03 -13.27 4.13
C VAL A 119 1.63 -14.45 5.00
N SER A 120 1.84 -14.27 6.29
CA SER A 120 1.43 -15.25 7.27
C SER A 120 -0.10 -15.28 7.39
N ARG A 121 -0.62 -16.43 7.78
CA ARG A 121 -2.06 -16.61 7.93
C ARG A 121 -2.66 -15.80 9.08
N ASP A 122 -1.84 -15.36 10.00
CA ASP A 122 -2.32 -14.53 11.10
C ASP A 122 -2.35 -13.06 10.72
N ILE A 123 -2.01 -12.72 9.49
CA ILE A 123 -2.14 -11.37 8.96
C ILE A 123 -3.44 -11.30 8.17
N SER A 124 -4.34 -10.42 8.55
CA SER A 124 -5.57 -10.23 7.81
C SER A 124 -5.48 -8.97 6.97
N PHE A 125 -6.04 -9.05 5.77
CA PHE A 125 -6.18 -7.88 4.94
C PHE A 125 -7.45 -7.12 5.31
N GLY A 126 -7.56 -5.90 4.82
CA GLY A 126 -8.69 -5.07 5.12
C GLY A 126 -9.95 -5.50 4.39
N ASP A 127 -10.99 -4.73 4.61
CA ASP A 127 -12.29 -4.97 4.04
C ASP A 127 -12.25 -5.06 2.53
N CYS A 128 -12.97 -6.03 1.98
CA CYS A 128 -13.02 -6.28 0.55
C CYS A 128 -14.32 -5.81 -0.07
N SER A 129 -15.02 -4.91 0.56
CA SER A 129 -16.35 -4.51 0.12
C SER A 129 -16.38 -3.95 -1.30
N SER A 130 -15.33 -3.31 -1.75
CA SER A 130 -15.26 -2.76 -3.10
C SER A 130 -14.27 -3.53 -3.96
N LEU A 131 -13.98 -4.77 -3.61
CA LEU A 131 -12.83 -5.48 -4.14
C LEU A 131 -13.21 -6.81 -4.71
N ILE A 132 -12.26 -7.41 -5.42
CA ILE A 132 -12.35 -8.79 -5.81
C ILE A 132 -11.48 -9.59 -4.85
N CYS A 133 -11.77 -9.49 -3.61
CA CYS A 133 -11.13 -10.31 -2.61
C CYS A 133 -11.93 -11.60 -2.51
N PRO A 134 -11.33 -12.75 -2.84
CA PRO A 134 -12.11 -13.98 -2.96
C PRO A 134 -12.84 -14.34 -1.68
N GLU A 135 -12.14 -14.38 -0.59
CA GLU A 135 -12.75 -14.81 0.65
C GLU A 135 -11.98 -14.32 1.84
N SER A 136 -12.67 -13.74 2.79
CA SER A 136 -12.05 -13.44 4.06
C SER A 136 -11.63 -14.71 4.81
N SER A 137 -12.25 -15.82 4.50
CA SER A 137 -11.91 -17.10 5.12
C SER A 137 -10.46 -17.52 4.83
N LEU A 138 -9.84 -16.96 3.80
CA LEU A 138 -8.45 -17.24 3.50
C LEU A 138 -7.51 -16.77 4.60
N TYR A 139 -7.96 -15.91 5.47
CA TYR A 139 -7.15 -15.35 6.54
C TYR A 139 -7.43 -15.98 7.89
N LYS A 140 -8.33 -16.91 7.94
CA LYS A 140 -8.78 -17.51 9.19
C LYS A 140 -8.16 -18.88 9.34
N ASP A 141 -7.12 -18.99 9.99
CA ASP A 141 -6.56 -20.32 10.23
C ASP A 141 -5.87 -20.37 11.56
#